data_c6ae27a37faf1333a815cba30f3b2c84
#
_entry.id   c6ae27a37faf1333a815cba30f3b2c84
#
_cell.length_a   1.000
_cell.length_b   1.000
_cell.length_c   1.000
_cell.angle_alpha   90.00
_cell.angle_beta   90.00
_cell.angle_gamma   90.00
#
_symmetry.space_group_name_H-M   'P 1'
#
loop_
_entity.id
_entity.type
_entity.pdbx_description
1 polymer ?
#
loop_
_entity_poly.entity_id
_entity_poly.type
_entity_poly.pdbx_seq_one_letter_code
_entity_poly.pdbx_strand_id
1 'polypeptide(L)'
;MKKQISLLFAVFLCCSTISWAQNPEESKMKDEFYKTLNSLRQEKKQALDKKDYAKVEQCNWDIIDNYKKLPEAVQKGIELNYGYYYYDIACYQSLQKKTEDALKHFDLAFQNGYINYTHIQKDTDLDNIRNEKKFQETLAKIREEGDYLYILQKAAEYTSTPPHFTYMEPSDSNLIGVKEYFKLD
;
A
#
# COMPACT_ATOMS: atom_id res chain seq x y z
N MET A 1 -3.42 55.43 51.63
CA MET A 1 -3.53 53.99 51.93
C MET A 1 -4.06 53.26 50.70
N LYS A 2 -3.28 52.28 50.25
CA LYS A 2 -3.66 51.21 49.33
C LYS A 2 -4.05 51.52 47.87
N LYS A 3 -3.04 51.66 47.03
CA LYS A 3 -3.11 51.36 45.60
C LYS A 3 -2.09 50.24 45.40
N GLN A 4 -2.56 49.02 45.36
CA GLN A 4 -1.84 47.87 44.84
C GLN A 4 -2.80 47.04 44.02
N ILE A 5 -2.21 46.35 43.02
CA ILE A 5 -2.76 45.25 42.26
C ILE A 5 -3.55 45.69 41.02
N SER A 6 -2.84 45.85 39.94
CA SER A 6 -3.24 45.47 38.59
C SER A 6 -2.04 45.48 37.64
N LEU A 7 -1.08 44.62 37.90
CA LEU A 7 0.05 44.42 36.99
C LEU A 7 0.39 42.91 36.90
N LEU A 8 -0.63 42.11 36.52
CA LEU A 8 -0.44 40.67 36.41
C LEU A 8 -1.47 40.03 35.50
N PHE A 9 -1.61 40.51 34.24
CA PHE A 9 -2.37 39.73 33.23
C PHE A 9 -2.02 40.15 31.80
N ALA A 10 -0.75 40.39 31.51
CA ALA A 10 -0.29 40.65 30.14
C ALA A 10 0.87 39.76 29.72
N VAL A 11 0.97 38.56 30.28
CA VAL A 11 1.94 37.57 29.86
C VAL A 11 1.16 36.26 29.74
N PHE A 12 0.58 35.95 28.64
CA PHE A 12 0.29 34.60 28.16
C PHE A 12 -0.69 34.66 26.96
N LEU A 13 -0.26 35.25 25.87
CA LEU A 13 -0.92 35.04 24.57
C LEU A 13 0.11 35.18 23.45
N CYS A 14 1.31 34.61 23.70
CA CYS A 14 2.17 34.16 22.63
C CYS A 14 1.88 32.67 22.42
N CYS A 15 0.61 32.31 22.17
CA CYS A 15 0.30 31.06 21.51
C CYS A 15 0.95 31.14 20.16
N SER A 16 2.17 30.59 20.11
CA SER A 16 2.84 30.21 18.89
C SER A 16 1.83 29.48 18.01
N THR A 17 1.25 30.20 17.06
CA THR A 17 0.77 29.60 15.83
C THR A 17 1.99 28.97 15.20
N ILE A 18 2.32 27.73 15.56
CA ILE A 18 3.17 26.87 14.77
C ILE A 18 2.35 26.70 13.49
N SER A 19 2.49 27.67 12.62
CA SER A 19 2.10 27.53 11.23
C SER A 19 2.89 26.32 10.75
N TRP A 20 2.19 25.25 10.40
CA TRP A 20 2.72 24.14 9.64
C TRP A 20 2.99 24.65 8.22
N ALA A 21 3.87 25.65 8.09
CA ALA A 21 4.38 26.06 6.81
C ALA A 21 5.22 24.88 6.33
N GLN A 22 4.73 24.21 5.30
CA GLN A 22 5.51 23.20 4.59
C GLN A 22 6.87 23.82 4.27
N ASN A 23 7.94 23.13 4.66
CA ASN A 23 9.29 23.57 4.35
C ASN A 23 9.39 23.71 2.82
N PRO A 24 9.71 24.92 2.27
CA PRO A 24 9.75 25.13 0.83
C PRO A 24 10.72 24.17 0.11
N GLU A 25 11.79 23.76 0.79
CA GLU A 25 12.75 22.80 0.26
C GLU A 25 12.16 21.39 0.16
N GLU A 26 11.41 20.95 1.18
CA GLU A 26 10.69 19.67 1.14
C GLU A 26 9.62 19.63 0.04
N SER A 27 8.90 20.74 -0.14
CA SER A 27 7.90 20.87 -1.21
C SER A 27 8.59 20.73 -2.58
N LYS A 28 9.71 21.42 -2.78
CA LYS A 28 10.48 21.34 -4.02
C LYS A 28 10.98 19.92 -4.30
N MET A 29 11.50 19.21 -3.28
CA MET A 29 11.94 17.83 -3.43
C MET A 29 10.78 16.89 -3.81
N LYS A 30 9.60 17.10 -3.24
CA LYS A 30 8.39 16.34 -3.62
C LYS A 30 8.00 16.58 -5.07
N ASP A 31 8.00 17.84 -5.51
CA ASP A 31 7.65 18.19 -6.88
C ASP A 31 8.63 17.58 -7.90
N GLU A 32 9.93 17.61 -7.59
CA GLU A 32 10.98 16.98 -8.40
C GLU A 32 10.80 15.45 -8.45
N PHE A 33 10.47 14.81 -7.31
CA PHE A 33 10.17 13.39 -7.27
C PHE A 33 8.96 13.05 -8.13
N TYR A 34 7.84 13.77 -8.00
CA TYR A 34 6.65 13.51 -8.81
C TYR A 34 6.88 13.72 -10.30
N LYS A 35 7.71 14.69 -10.68
CA LYS A 35 8.12 14.90 -12.07
C LYS A 35 8.91 13.70 -12.59
N THR A 36 9.87 13.20 -11.83
CA THR A 36 10.65 12.00 -12.16
C THR A 36 9.75 10.76 -12.23
N LEU A 37 8.86 10.58 -11.28
CA LEU A 37 7.88 9.49 -11.23
C LEU A 37 7.01 9.46 -12.48
N ASN A 38 6.51 10.62 -12.91
CA ASN A 38 5.69 10.73 -14.12
C ASN A 38 6.49 10.39 -15.39
N SER A 39 7.75 10.82 -15.48
CA SER A 39 8.64 10.46 -16.59
C SER A 39 8.87 8.95 -16.65
N LEU A 40 9.21 8.33 -15.52
CA LEU A 40 9.43 6.88 -15.43
C LEU A 40 8.16 6.08 -15.75
N ARG A 41 7.00 6.57 -15.35
CA ARG A 41 5.71 5.94 -15.73
C ARG A 41 5.44 6.00 -17.23
N GLN A 42 5.82 7.08 -17.88
CA GLN A 42 5.70 7.20 -19.35
C GLN A 42 6.68 6.26 -20.07
N GLU A 43 7.94 6.20 -19.61
CA GLU A 43 8.93 5.25 -20.13
C GLU A 43 8.46 3.81 -19.96
N LYS A 44 7.95 3.46 -18.76
CA LYS A 44 7.37 2.15 -18.47
C LYS A 44 6.26 1.79 -19.46
N LYS A 45 5.34 2.72 -19.72
CA LYS A 45 4.26 2.51 -20.70
C LYS A 45 4.81 2.22 -22.09
N GLN A 46 5.78 3.02 -22.57
CA GLN A 46 6.40 2.81 -23.87
C GLN A 46 7.16 1.49 -23.98
N ALA A 47 7.79 1.06 -22.88
CA ALA A 47 8.46 -0.24 -22.81
C ALA A 47 7.46 -1.40 -22.83
N LEU A 48 6.31 -1.26 -22.15
CA LEU A 48 5.22 -2.23 -22.18
C LEU A 48 4.66 -2.41 -23.59
N ASP A 49 4.41 -1.33 -24.32
CA ASP A 49 3.92 -1.37 -25.70
C ASP A 49 4.88 -2.14 -26.64
N LYS A 50 6.17 -2.15 -26.30
CA LYS A 50 7.24 -2.89 -27.01
C LYS A 50 7.53 -4.27 -26.44
N LYS A 51 6.86 -4.66 -25.35
CA LYS A 51 7.16 -5.87 -24.56
C LYS A 51 8.61 -5.95 -24.06
N ASP A 52 9.21 -4.78 -23.82
CA ASP A 52 10.54 -4.68 -23.21
C ASP A 52 10.44 -4.80 -21.68
N TYR A 53 10.22 -6.02 -21.21
CA TYR A 53 10.00 -6.31 -19.80
C TYR A 53 11.20 -5.98 -18.92
N ALA A 54 12.42 -6.04 -19.47
CA ALA A 54 13.62 -5.65 -18.73
C ALA A 54 13.62 -4.14 -18.44
N LYS A 55 13.23 -3.31 -19.42
CA LYS A 55 13.11 -1.87 -19.21
C LYS A 55 11.96 -1.51 -18.26
N VAL A 56 10.84 -2.25 -18.32
CA VAL A 56 9.73 -2.08 -17.39
C VAL A 56 10.15 -2.38 -15.96
N GLU A 57 10.84 -3.50 -15.75
CA GLU A 57 11.44 -3.87 -14.46
C GLU A 57 12.36 -2.75 -13.94
N GLN A 58 13.27 -2.27 -14.80
CA GLN A 58 14.20 -1.18 -14.44
C GLN A 58 13.47 0.10 -14.03
N CYS A 59 12.41 0.51 -14.74
CA CYS A 59 11.63 1.68 -14.37
C CYS A 59 11.03 1.56 -12.96
N ASN A 60 10.57 0.37 -12.56
CA ASN A 60 10.06 0.15 -11.20
C ASN A 60 11.18 0.27 -10.15
N TRP A 61 12.38 -0.27 -10.43
CA TRP A 61 13.55 -0.09 -9.57
C TRP A 61 13.95 1.38 -9.45
N ASP A 62 13.99 2.08 -10.56
CA ASP A 62 14.35 3.51 -10.57
C ASP A 62 13.36 4.34 -9.73
N ILE A 63 12.07 4.01 -9.73
CA ILE A 63 11.07 4.67 -8.87
C ILE A 63 11.37 4.40 -7.40
N ILE A 64 11.61 3.15 -7.02
CA ILE A 64 11.93 2.76 -5.64
C ILE A 64 13.21 3.45 -5.18
N ASP A 65 14.26 3.46 -6.01
CA ASP A 65 15.56 4.02 -5.67
C ASP A 65 15.52 5.55 -5.57
N ASN A 66 14.78 6.24 -6.44
CA ASN A 66 14.59 7.68 -6.32
C ASN A 66 13.82 8.05 -5.05
N TYR A 67 12.80 7.27 -4.68
CA TYR A 67 12.10 7.49 -3.43
C TYR A 67 13.00 7.30 -2.20
N LYS A 68 13.82 6.23 -2.17
CA LYS A 68 14.74 5.95 -1.06
C LYS A 68 15.82 7.01 -0.85
N LYS A 69 16.16 7.77 -1.88
CA LYS A 69 17.12 8.88 -1.79
C LYS A 69 16.55 10.13 -1.12
N LEU A 70 15.23 10.23 -1.00
CA LEU A 70 14.59 11.38 -0.36
C LEU A 70 14.83 11.36 1.16
N PRO A 71 14.96 12.52 1.81
CA PRO A 71 14.96 12.60 3.27
C PRO A 71 13.69 12.00 3.88
N GLU A 72 13.79 11.39 5.05
CA GLU A 72 12.65 10.73 5.73
C GLU A 72 11.43 11.67 5.90
N ALA A 73 11.68 12.94 6.21
CA ALA A 73 10.63 13.94 6.34
C ALA A 73 9.84 14.12 5.03
N VAL A 74 10.53 14.07 3.88
CA VAL A 74 9.91 14.14 2.55
C VAL A 74 9.17 12.86 2.23
N GLN A 75 9.76 11.68 2.54
CA GLN A 75 9.14 10.37 2.32
C GLN A 75 7.81 10.23 3.06
N LYS A 76 7.71 10.70 4.32
CA LYS A 76 6.47 10.69 5.13
C LYS A 76 5.31 11.44 4.47
N GLY A 77 5.59 12.37 3.57
CA GLY A 77 4.56 13.09 2.84
C GLY A 77 4.31 12.55 1.42
N ILE A 78 4.86 11.38 1.09
CA ILE A 78 4.70 10.70 -0.20
C ILE A 78 4.31 9.24 0.10
N GLU A 79 3.09 8.86 -0.27
CA GLU A 79 2.65 7.46 -0.13
C GLU A 79 3.15 6.63 -1.31
N LEU A 80 4.31 5.97 -1.15
CA LEU A 80 4.79 4.99 -2.13
C LEU A 80 4.38 3.59 -1.69
N ASN A 81 3.55 2.93 -2.48
CA ASN A 81 3.15 1.55 -2.21
C ASN A 81 4.23 0.57 -2.69
N TYR A 82 5.17 0.22 -1.82
CA TYR A 82 6.23 -0.75 -2.11
C TYR A 82 5.70 -2.11 -2.54
N GLY A 83 4.62 -2.57 -1.92
CA GLY A 83 4.00 -3.85 -2.27
C GLY A 83 3.58 -3.91 -3.73
N TYR A 84 2.98 -2.83 -4.24
CA TYR A 84 2.63 -2.72 -5.65
C TYR A 84 3.84 -2.79 -6.59
N TYR A 85 4.91 -2.05 -6.27
CA TYR A 85 6.10 -2.04 -7.13
C TYR A 85 6.85 -3.37 -7.10
N TYR A 86 6.95 -4.04 -5.95
CA TYR A 86 7.54 -5.38 -5.88
C TYR A 86 6.70 -6.43 -6.60
N TYR A 87 5.37 -6.32 -6.53
CA TYR A 87 4.48 -7.18 -7.31
C TYR A 87 4.71 -7.02 -8.81
N ASP A 88 4.73 -5.80 -9.28
CA ASP A 88 4.99 -5.45 -10.67
C ASP A 88 6.36 -6.00 -11.14
N ILE A 89 7.42 -5.82 -10.33
CA ILE A 89 8.75 -6.38 -10.60
C ILE A 89 8.67 -7.91 -10.72
N ALA A 90 7.97 -8.59 -9.81
CA ALA A 90 7.80 -10.04 -9.85
C ALA A 90 7.10 -10.50 -11.13
N CYS A 91 6.06 -9.80 -11.59
CA CYS A 91 5.37 -10.08 -12.85
C CYS A 91 6.34 -10.00 -14.03
N TYR A 92 7.10 -8.90 -14.15
CA TYR A 92 8.02 -8.75 -15.29
C TYR A 92 9.22 -9.71 -15.24
N GLN A 93 9.67 -10.09 -14.05
CA GLN A 93 10.68 -11.13 -13.88
C GLN A 93 10.12 -12.52 -14.26
N SER A 94 8.88 -12.80 -13.91
CA SER A 94 8.18 -14.01 -14.35
C SER A 94 8.11 -14.08 -15.88
N LEU A 95 7.68 -13.02 -16.54
CA LEU A 95 7.63 -12.93 -18.00
C LEU A 95 9.01 -13.11 -18.67
N GLN A 96 10.08 -12.70 -17.99
CA GLN A 96 11.46 -12.89 -18.41
C GLN A 96 12.02 -14.28 -18.03
N LYS A 97 11.22 -15.15 -17.39
CA LYS A 97 11.63 -16.47 -16.89
C LYS A 97 12.75 -16.43 -15.84
N LYS A 98 12.86 -15.33 -15.10
CA LYS A 98 13.74 -15.16 -13.94
C LYS A 98 13.05 -15.71 -12.68
N THR A 99 12.84 -17.02 -12.64
CA THR A 99 11.95 -17.68 -11.66
C THR A 99 12.32 -17.36 -10.21
N GLU A 100 13.59 -17.49 -9.84
CA GLU A 100 14.02 -17.26 -8.44
C GLU A 100 13.83 -15.80 -8.00
N ASP A 101 14.19 -14.84 -8.88
CA ASP A 101 14.03 -13.42 -8.61
C ASP A 101 12.53 -13.05 -8.50
N ALA A 102 11.70 -13.58 -9.43
CA ALA A 102 10.26 -13.37 -9.41
C ALA A 102 9.61 -13.87 -8.11
N LEU A 103 9.96 -15.06 -7.66
CA LEU A 103 9.48 -15.62 -6.39
C LEU A 103 9.92 -14.80 -5.19
N LYS A 104 11.16 -14.31 -5.19
CA LYS A 104 11.68 -13.43 -4.14
C LYS A 104 10.89 -12.13 -4.07
N HIS A 105 10.66 -11.48 -5.21
CA HIS A 105 9.97 -10.19 -5.23
C HIS A 105 8.46 -10.33 -5.03
N PHE A 106 7.86 -11.46 -5.40
CA PHE A 106 6.49 -11.78 -5.05
C PHE A 106 6.30 -11.91 -3.52
N ASP A 107 7.24 -12.56 -2.83
CA ASP A 107 7.23 -12.63 -1.36
C ASP A 107 7.46 -11.24 -0.72
N LEU A 108 8.36 -10.43 -1.28
CA LEU A 108 8.55 -9.03 -0.84
C LEU A 108 7.30 -8.17 -1.07
N ALA A 109 6.57 -8.39 -2.15
CA ALA A 109 5.29 -7.70 -2.40
C ALA A 109 4.30 -7.97 -1.27
N PHE A 110 4.15 -9.24 -0.87
CA PHE A 110 3.32 -9.62 0.27
C PHE A 110 3.79 -8.98 1.58
N GLN A 111 5.08 -9.08 1.90
CA GLN A 111 5.67 -8.46 3.10
C GLN A 111 5.46 -6.94 3.16
N ASN A 112 5.25 -6.28 2.02
CA ASN A 112 4.96 -4.86 1.91
C ASN A 112 3.47 -4.55 1.66
N GLY A 113 2.59 -5.48 2.00
CA GLY A 113 1.14 -5.26 2.05
C GLY A 113 0.39 -5.47 0.73
N TYR A 114 0.98 -6.14 -0.27
CA TYR A 114 0.23 -6.52 -1.47
C TYR A 114 -0.55 -7.81 -1.23
N ILE A 115 -1.85 -7.68 -0.96
CA ILE A 115 -2.74 -8.77 -0.54
C ILE A 115 -3.94 -9.00 -1.47
N ASN A 116 -3.86 -8.54 -2.72
CA ASN A 116 -4.96 -8.70 -3.68
C ASN A 116 -5.01 -10.14 -4.23
N TYR A 117 -5.49 -11.09 -3.41
CA TYR A 117 -5.58 -12.50 -3.75
C TYR A 117 -6.31 -12.77 -5.06
N THR A 118 -7.47 -12.13 -5.25
CA THR A 118 -8.31 -12.33 -6.45
C THR A 118 -7.60 -11.89 -7.74
N HIS A 119 -6.81 -10.82 -7.68
CA HIS A 119 -6.02 -10.36 -8.81
C HIS A 119 -4.89 -11.34 -9.11
N ILE A 120 -4.10 -11.72 -8.09
CA ILE A 120 -2.96 -12.63 -8.23
C ILE A 120 -3.36 -13.97 -8.86
N GLN A 121 -4.52 -14.50 -8.48
CA GLN A 121 -5.02 -15.76 -9.04
C GLN A 121 -5.26 -15.71 -10.55
N LYS A 122 -5.62 -14.56 -11.09
CA LYS A 122 -6.01 -14.37 -12.49
C LYS A 122 -4.92 -13.75 -13.35
N ASP A 123 -3.85 -13.29 -12.73
CA ASP A 123 -2.78 -12.57 -13.41
C ASP A 123 -1.89 -13.54 -14.19
N THR A 124 -2.00 -13.49 -15.51
CA THR A 124 -1.24 -14.36 -16.43
C THR A 124 0.25 -14.03 -16.47
N ASP A 125 0.66 -12.85 -16.03
CA ASP A 125 2.07 -12.47 -15.98
C ASP A 125 2.88 -13.34 -15.00
N LEU A 126 2.18 -13.97 -14.04
CA LEU A 126 2.76 -14.88 -13.04
C LEU A 126 2.76 -16.36 -13.45
N ASP A 127 2.28 -16.72 -14.65
CA ASP A 127 2.08 -18.12 -15.03
C ASP A 127 3.37 -18.94 -15.02
N ASN A 128 4.54 -18.31 -15.29
CA ASN A 128 5.84 -19.01 -15.25
C ASN A 128 6.29 -19.42 -13.84
N ILE A 129 5.73 -18.81 -12.79
CA ILE A 129 6.06 -19.13 -11.39
C ILE A 129 4.89 -19.71 -10.60
N ARG A 130 3.69 -19.76 -11.19
CA ARG A 130 2.46 -20.15 -10.52
C ARG A 130 2.49 -21.54 -9.89
N ASN A 131 3.17 -22.49 -10.53
CA ASN A 131 3.28 -23.88 -10.07
C ASN A 131 4.42 -24.11 -9.06
N GLU A 132 5.23 -23.09 -8.79
CA GLU A 132 6.30 -23.18 -7.83
C GLU A 132 5.76 -23.28 -6.39
N LYS A 133 6.32 -24.20 -5.59
CA LYS A 133 5.91 -24.42 -4.20
C LYS A 133 5.95 -23.13 -3.39
N LYS A 134 7.00 -22.32 -3.54
CA LYS A 134 7.17 -21.06 -2.84
C LYS A 134 6.10 -20.04 -3.21
N PHE A 135 5.68 -20.00 -4.48
CA PHE A 135 4.56 -19.15 -4.91
C PHE A 135 3.27 -19.54 -4.20
N GLN A 136 2.95 -20.85 -4.16
CA GLN A 136 1.74 -21.36 -3.54
C GLN A 136 1.72 -21.12 -2.01
N GLU A 137 2.86 -21.25 -1.35
CA GLU A 137 2.99 -20.95 0.08
C GLU A 137 2.74 -19.47 0.39
N THR A 138 3.29 -18.56 -0.42
CA THR A 138 3.04 -17.10 -0.27
C THR A 138 1.60 -16.75 -0.62
N LEU A 139 1.04 -17.36 -1.67
CA LEU A 139 -0.35 -17.14 -2.06
C LEU A 139 -1.35 -17.58 -0.98
N ALA A 140 -1.07 -18.68 -0.28
CA ALA A 140 -1.89 -19.14 0.84
C ALA A 140 -1.90 -18.11 1.99
N LYS A 141 -0.75 -17.53 2.34
CA LYS A 141 -0.66 -16.46 3.35
C LYS A 141 -1.43 -15.21 2.93
N ILE A 142 -1.33 -14.81 1.65
CA ILE A 142 -2.07 -13.67 1.11
C ILE A 142 -3.57 -13.90 1.21
N ARG A 143 -4.04 -15.12 0.95
CA ARG A 143 -5.44 -15.47 1.11
C ARG A 143 -5.89 -15.33 2.56
N GLU A 144 -5.15 -15.87 3.50
CA GLU A 144 -5.48 -15.81 4.93
C GLU A 144 -5.56 -14.35 5.42
N GLU A 145 -4.61 -13.49 5.08
CA GLU A 145 -4.63 -12.07 5.45
C GLU A 145 -5.76 -11.30 4.76
N GLY A 146 -6.01 -11.56 3.49
CA GLY A 146 -7.09 -10.91 2.74
C GLY A 146 -8.45 -11.23 3.32
N ASP A 147 -8.72 -12.48 3.66
CA ASP A 147 -9.97 -12.91 4.29
C ASP A 147 -10.13 -12.30 5.69
N TYR A 148 -9.05 -12.24 6.49
CA TYR A 148 -9.06 -11.61 7.81
C TYR A 148 -9.38 -10.11 7.73
N LEU A 149 -8.74 -9.36 6.84
CA LEU A 149 -9.01 -7.95 6.64
C LEU A 149 -10.44 -7.69 6.15
N TYR A 150 -10.96 -8.54 5.26
CA TYR A 150 -12.36 -8.47 4.83
C TYR A 150 -13.32 -8.65 6.01
N ILE A 151 -13.07 -9.62 6.88
CA ILE A 151 -13.89 -9.87 8.08
C ILE A 151 -13.83 -8.67 9.02
N LEU A 152 -12.63 -8.13 9.28
CA LEU A 152 -12.47 -6.93 10.13
C LEU A 152 -13.21 -5.71 9.56
N GLN A 153 -13.12 -5.50 8.26
CA GLN A 153 -13.84 -4.40 7.60
C GLN A 153 -15.35 -4.56 7.74
N LYS A 154 -15.87 -5.77 7.51
CA LYS A 154 -17.30 -6.05 7.68
C LYS A 154 -17.74 -5.90 9.13
N ALA A 155 -16.97 -6.38 10.09
CA ALA A 155 -17.24 -6.19 11.51
C ALA A 155 -17.29 -4.69 11.88
N ALA A 156 -16.39 -3.88 11.36
CA ALA A 156 -16.39 -2.43 11.59
C ALA A 156 -17.61 -1.72 10.99
N GLU A 157 -18.08 -2.14 9.81
CA GLU A 157 -19.29 -1.66 9.19
C GLU A 157 -20.52 -1.93 10.09
N TYR A 158 -20.61 -3.13 10.68
CA TYR A 158 -21.69 -3.51 11.60
C TYR A 158 -21.64 -2.73 12.92
N THR A 159 -20.48 -2.42 13.45
CA THR A 159 -20.35 -1.67 14.72
C THR A 159 -20.60 -0.17 14.57
N SER A 160 -20.46 0.38 13.37
CA SER A 160 -20.71 1.80 13.09
C SER A 160 -22.19 2.13 12.83
N THR A 161 -23.03 1.16 12.56
CA THR A 161 -24.48 1.29 12.45
C THR A 161 -25.12 1.09 13.84
N PRO A 162 -26.03 1.98 14.33
CA PRO A 162 -26.76 1.71 15.56
C PRO A 162 -27.47 0.36 15.42
N PRO A 163 -27.56 -0.45 16.52
CA PRO A 163 -27.90 -1.85 16.45
C PRO A 163 -29.35 -2.08 16.04
N HIS A 164 -29.66 -1.96 14.78
CA HIS A 164 -30.67 -2.77 14.19
C HIS A 164 -30.03 -4.14 13.91
N PHE A 165 -30.09 -5.02 14.90
CA PHE A 165 -29.87 -6.43 14.68
C PHE A 165 -30.97 -6.95 13.76
N THR A 166 -30.85 -6.69 12.47
CA THR A 166 -31.49 -7.50 11.48
C THR A 166 -30.72 -8.80 11.47
N TYR A 167 -31.34 -9.85 12.01
CA TYR A 167 -30.86 -11.22 11.85
C TYR A 167 -30.65 -11.45 10.34
N MET A 168 -29.38 -11.51 9.93
CA MET A 168 -29.07 -11.82 8.53
C MET A 168 -29.33 -13.29 8.31
N GLU A 169 -30.29 -13.59 7.43
CA GLU A 169 -30.60 -14.96 7.03
C GLU A 169 -29.32 -15.66 6.55
N PRO A 170 -29.13 -16.96 6.91
CA PRO A 170 -27.96 -17.74 6.52
C PRO A 170 -27.74 -17.88 5.00
N SER A 171 -28.68 -17.42 4.19
CA SER A 171 -28.64 -17.43 2.73
C SER A 171 -27.88 -16.23 2.13
N ASP A 172 -27.44 -15.26 2.93
CA ASP A 172 -26.64 -14.15 2.41
C ASP A 172 -25.26 -14.67 2.00
N SER A 173 -24.97 -14.58 0.70
CA SER A 173 -23.71 -15.08 0.11
C SER A 173 -22.45 -14.49 0.73
N ASN A 174 -22.59 -13.32 1.39
CA ASN A 174 -21.48 -12.67 2.09
C ASN A 174 -21.14 -13.32 3.43
N LEU A 175 -22.05 -14.13 4.01
CA LEU A 175 -21.81 -14.85 5.26
C LEU A 175 -21.29 -16.29 5.08
N ILE A 176 -21.33 -16.82 3.85
CA ILE A 176 -20.87 -18.19 3.58
C ILE A 176 -19.38 -18.31 3.92
N GLY A 177 -18.56 -17.34 3.52
CA GLY A 177 -17.13 -17.32 3.85
C GLY A 177 -16.85 -17.24 5.35
N VAL A 178 -17.66 -16.48 6.09
CA VAL A 178 -17.53 -16.35 7.55
C VAL A 178 -17.89 -17.67 8.25
N LYS A 179 -18.95 -18.37 7.81
CA LYS A 179 -19.33 -19.68 8.36
C LYS A 179 -18.28 -20.76 8.10
N GLU A 180 -17.71 -20.82 6.89
CA GLU A 180 -16.63 -21.76 6.58
C GLU A 180 -15.36 -21.47 7.40
N TYR A 181 -15.00 -20.19 7.54
CA TYR A 181 -13.80 -19.79 8.25
C TYR A 181 -13.86 -20.09 9.75
N PHE A 182 -14.99 -19.84 10.39
CA PHE A 182 -15.16 -20.08 11.83
C PHE A 182 -15.80 -21.44 12.16
N LYS A 183 -16.11 -22.29 11.16
CA LYS A 183 -16.84 -23.56 11.37
C LYS A 183 -18.08 -23.37 12.26
N LEU A 184 -18.80 -22.28 12.05
CA LEU A 184 -20.04 -22.01 12.76
C LEU A 184 -21.14 -22.90 12.15
N ASP A 185 -21.65 -23.84 12.95
CA ASP A 185 -22.78 -24.71 12.61
C ASP A 185 -24.10 -23.93 12.54
#